data_68edf841348b3c3f36f4f2f9e0bb8158
#
_entry.id   68edf841348b3c3f36f4f2f9e0bb8158
#
_cell.length_a   1.000
_cell.length_b   1.000
_cell.length_c   1.000
_cell.angle_alpha   90.00
_cell.angle_beta   90.00
_cell.angle_gamma   90.00
#
_symmetry.space_group_name_H-M   'P 1'
#
loop_
_entity.id
_entity.type
_entity.pdbx_description
1 polymer ?
#
loop_
_entity_poly.entity_id
_entity_poly.type
_entity_poly.pdbx_seq_one_letter_code
_entity_poly.pdbx_strand_id
1 'polypeptide(L)'
;MGWLRDETGLGKNAANYVPLTPLSHLRRASTVFPNHLAVVYGAHRKTYAQYYERATRLASALQKMGVAPGEVVATLMPNIPAQAEAHFGVPACAAVLNTINVRLDVDTVAYIFDHGEAKVVLADTQFLSLTEAACEEMNGDAPKIIEVPDAAAGFPASGKYQTYEDLLETGDPDFSWIMPEDEWESLALNYTSGTTGRPKGVVSHHRGSYLMTMGTVISWRMTLNPVFMTIVPLFHCNGWNHTWMMPLLGGTLVCCRDITARAIYDAIADEGVKYFGGAPIVLNMIVNAKPEERRAFDHTVEVFTAGAPPAPPTLAKIETLGFNVTQVYGLTETY
;
A
#
# COMPACT_ATOMS: atom_id res chain seq x y z
N MET A 1 -6.03 -42.54 -14.53
CA MET A 1 -7.05 -42.50 -15.59
C MET A 1 -7.48 -41.06 -15.76
N GLY A 2 -7.16 -40.44 -16.89
CA GLY A 2 -7.57 -39.05 -17.14
C GLY A 2 -9.10 -38.96 -17.33
N TRP A 3 -9.72 -38.11 -16.58
CA TRP A 3 -11.15 -37.79 -16.68
C TRP A 3 -11.48 -37.11 -18.02
N LEU A 4 -10.51 -36.37 -18.56
CA LEU A 4 -10.62 -35.71 -19.85
C LEU A 4 -9.58 -36.35 -20.78
N ARG A 5 -10.03 -37.11 -21.72
CA ARG A 5 -9.14 -37.69 -22.76
C ARG A 5 -9.07 -36.85 -24.03
N ASP A 6 -10.03 -35.95 -24.20
CA ASP A 6 -10.08 -35.02 -25.30
C ASP A 6 -10.11 -33.57 -24.73
N GLU A 7 -8.99 -32.84 -24.85
CA GLU A 7 -8.85 -31.43 -24.46
C GLU A 7 -8.92 -30.52 -25.68
N THR A 8 -9.39 -31.03 -26.83
CA THR A 8 -9.54 -30.23 -28.04
C THR A 8 -10.51 -29.08 -27.80
N GLY A 9 -10.04 -27.85 -28.02
CA GLY A 9 -10.80 -26.62 -27.79
C GLY A 9 -10.91 -26.17 -26.34
N LEU A 10 -10.27 -26.86 -25.37
CA LEU A 10 -10.23 -26.49 -23.95
C LEU A 10 -9.00 -25.69 -23.55
N GLY A 11 -8.11 -25.37 -24.49
CA GLY A 11 -6.91 -24.58 -24.24
C GLY A 11 -7.22 -23.17 -23.75
N LYS A 12 -6.24 -22.57 -23.06
CA LYS A 12 -6.31 -21.16 -22.62
C LYS A 12 -6.46 -20.22 -23.80
N ASN A 13 -7.35 -19.26 -23.70
CA ASN A 13 -7.53 -18.18 -24.67
C ASN A 13 -8.09 -16.93 -23.97
N ALA A 14 -8.16 -15.81 -24.66
CA ALA A 14 -8.58 -14.52 -24.09
C ALA A 14 -10.01 -14.50 -23.50
N ALA A 15 -10.86 -15.46 -23.87
CA ALA A 15 -12.21 -15.54 -23.35
C ALA A 15 -12.33 -16.34 -22.03
N ASN A 16 -11.36 -17.21 -21.72
CA ASN A 16 -11.44 -18.13 -20.59
C ASN A 16 -10.26 -18.05 -19.62
N TYR A 17 -9.23 -17.27 -19.93
CA TYR A 17 -8.05 -17.16 -19.10
C TYR A 17 -7.45 -15.74 -19.09
N VAL A 18 -7.16 -15.25 -17.89
CA VAL A 18 -6.29 -14.10 -17.65
C VAL A 18 -5.38 -14.41 -16.45
N PRO A 19 -4.13 -13.93 -16.43
CA PRO A 19 -3.26 -14.04 -15.26
C PRO A 19 -3.89 -13.37 -14.03
N LEU A 20 -3.71 -13.98 -12.86
CA LEU A 20 -4.15 -13.40 -11.59
C LEU A 20 -3.27 -12.20 -11.22
N THR A 21 -3.90 -11.06 -10.98
CA THR A 21 -3.21 -9.84 -10.54
C THR A 21 -4.14 -8.97 -9.72
N PRO A 22 -3.67 -8.37 -8.59
CA PRO A 22 -4.50 -7.45 -7.80
C PRO A 22 -4.82 -6.14 -8.55
N LEU A 23 -4.14 -5.85 -9.66
CA LEU A 23 -4.46 -4.70 -10.53
C LEU A 23 -5.90 -4.79 -11.06
N SER A 24 -6.39 -6.00 -11.30
CA SER A 24 -7.76 -6.25 -11.75
C SER A 24 -8.81 -5.74 -10.75
N HIS A 25 -8.47 -5.66 -9.45
CA HIS A 25 -9.40 -5.20 -8.42
C HIS A 25 -9.76 -3.72 -8.59
N LEU A 26 -8.75 -2.85 -8.77
CA LEU A 26 -9.01 -1.42 -8.97
C LEU A 26 -9.67 -1.14 -10.32
N ARG A 27 -9.23 -1.84 -11.38
CA ARG A 27 -9.85 -1.74 -12.71
C ARG A 27 -11.34 -2.12 -12.69
N ARG A 28 -11.68 -3.21 -11.97
CA ARG A 28 -13.07 -3.60 -11.74
C ARG A 28 -13.82 -2.55 -10.89
N ALA A 29 -13.23 -2.10 -9.79
CA ALA A 29 -13.89 -1.17 -8.88
C ALA A 29 -14.20 0.17 -9.55
N SER A 30 -13.30 0.68 -10.40
CA SER A 30 -13.52 1.93 -11.16
C SER A 30 -14.71 1.83 -12.14
N THR A 31 -15.03 0.62 -12.60
CA THR A 31 -16.15 0.36 -13.51
C THR A 31 -17.45 0.09 -12.74
N VAL A 32 -17.38 -0.73 -11.67
CA VAL A 32 -18.57 -1.21 -10.92
C VAL A 32 -19.01 -0.19 -9.86
N PHE A 33 -18.05 0.51 -9.25
CA PHE A 33 -18.26 1.45 -8.16
C PHE A 33 -17.65 2.84 -8.42
N PRO A 34 -17.78 3.43 -9.63
CA PRO A 34 -17.02 4.62 -10.03
C PRO A 34 -17.14 5.78 -9.04
N ASN A 35 -18.31 5.96 -8.44
CA ASN A 35 -18.62 7.06 -7.55
C ASN A 35 -18.48 6.70 -6.05
N HIS A 36 -18.16 5.44 -5.69
CA HIS A 36 -17.90 5.09 -4.30
C HIS A 36 -16.59 5.74 -3.85
N LEU A 37 -16.57 6.14 -2.59
CA LEU A 37 -15.38 6.70 -1.95
C LEU A 37 -14.32 5.60 -1.81
N ALA A 38 -13.15 5.81 -2.41
CA ALA A 38 -12.05 4.86 -2.42
C ALA A 38 -10.95 5.22 -1.42
N VAL A 39 -10.56 6.52 -1.38
CA VAL A 39 -9.46 7.00 -0.54
C VAL A 39 -9.87 8.28 0.17
N VAL A 40 -9.58 8.33 1.48
CA VAL A 40 -9.80 9.48 2.37
C VAL A 40 -8.48 9.85 3.04
N TYR A 41 -8.15 11.14 3.04
CA TYR A 41 -7.02 11.70 3.78
C TYR A 41 -7.35 13.14 4.18
N GLY A 42 -7.74 13.36 5.41
CA GLY A 42 -8.26 14.65 5.85
C GLY A 42 -9.41 15.14 4.97
N ALA A 43 -9.25 16.33 4.37
CA ALA A 43 -10.22 16.90 3.42
C ALA A 43 -10.14 16.27 2.01
N HIS A 44 -9.09 15.53 1.70
CA HIS A 44 -8.92 14.90 0.38
C HIS A 44 -9.74 13.61 0.31
N ARG A 45 -10.69 13.60 -0.60
CA ARG A 45 -11.61 12.46 -0.82
C ARG A 45 -11.60 12.11 -2.31
N LYS A 46 -11.31 10.86 -2.63
CA LYS A 46 -11.24 10.39 -4.02
C LYS A 46 -12.19 9.21 -4.21
N THR A 47 -12.95 9.26 -5.29
CA THR A 47 -13.77 8.13 -5.75
C THR A 47 -12.90 7.07 -6.44
N TYR A 48 -13.47 5.88 -6.72
CA TYR A 48 -12.78 4.85 -7.48
C TYR A 48 -12.42 5.27 -8.90
N ALA A 49 -13.26 6.08 -9.56
CA ALA A 49 -12.94 6.64 -10.86
C ALA A 49 -11.70 7.54 -10.79
N GLN A 50 -11.66 8.44 -9.81
CA GLN A 50 -10.52 9.34 -9.60
C GLN A 50 -9.25 8.59 -9.17
N TYR A 51 -9.37 7.59 -8.31
CA TYR A 51 -8.24 6.77 -7.87
C TYR A 51 -7.63 6.00 -9.04
N TYR A 52 -8.47 5.39 -9.89
CA TYR A 52 -8.05 4.70 -11.10
C TYR A 52 -7.37 5.65 -12.09
N GLU A 53 -7.96 6.82 -12.36
CA GLU A 53 -7.38 7.83 -13.26
C GLU A 53 -5.98 8.26 -12.79
N ARG A 54 -5.81 8.54 -11.49
CA ARG A 54 -4.52 8.97 -10.95
C ARG A 54 -3.46 7.87 -11.02
N ALA A 55 -3.83 6.62 -10.70
CA ALA A 55 -2.95 5.48 -10.92
C ALA A 55 -2.58 5.27 -12.39
N THR A 56 -3.53 5.50 -13.31
CA THR A 56 -3.30 5.44 -14.75
C THR A 56 -2.34 6.54 -15.22
N ARG A 57 -2.51 7.77 -14.75
CA ARG A 57 -1.60 8.87 -15.04
C ARG A 57 -0.19 8.60 -14.52
N LEU A 58 -0.07 8.06 -13.29
CA LEU A 58 1.23 7.67 -12.74
C LEU A 58 1.92 6.62 -13.63
N ALA A 59 1.21 5.57 -14.03
CA ALA A 59 1.75 4.54 -14.91
C ALA A 59 2.26 5.10 -16.22
N SER A 60 1.45 5.94 -16.89
CA SER A 60 1.82 6.61 -18.13
C SER A 60 3.04 7.54 -17.95
N ALA A 61 3.07 8.31 -16.86
CA ALA A 61 4.16 9.25 -16.59
C ALA A 61 5.48 8.51 -16.34
N LEU A 62 5.47 7.41 -15.58
CA LEU A 62 6.65 6.58 -15.34
C LEU A 62 7.18 5.96 -16.63
N GLN A 63 6.30 5.45 -17.49
CA GLN A 63 6.70 4.94 -18.81
C GLN A 63 7.31 6.02 -19.68
N LYS A 64 6.72 7.24 -19.72
CA LYS A 64 7.28 8.40 -20.44
C LYS A 64 8.64 8.85 -19.87
N MET A 65 8.90 8.62 -18.59
CA MET A 65 10.20 8.85 -17.97
C MET A 65 11.24 7.80 -18.36
N GLY A 66 10.87 6.75 -19.09
CA GLY A 66 11.75 5.68 -19.54
C GLY A 66 11.82 4.49 -18.57
N VAL A 67 10.92 4.38 -17.60
CA VAL A 67 10.85 3.19 -16.74
C VAL A 67 10.36 2.01 -17.59
N ALA A 68 11.22 1.00 -17.71
CA ALA A 68 10.95 -0.20 -18.49
C ALA A 68 10.26 -1.30 -17.64
N PRO A 69 9.59 -2.28 -18.27
CA PRO A 69 9.05 -3.43 -17.56
C PRO A 69 10.10 -4.15 -16.70
N GLY A 70 9.74 -4.45 -15.46
CA GLY A 70 10.61 -5.09 -14.47
C GLY A 70 11.56 -4.15 -13.73
N GLU A 71 11.70 -2.89 -14.14
CA GLU A 71 12.50 -1.91 -13.41
C GLU A 71 11.80 -1.46 -12.12
N VAL A 72 12.61 -1.04 -11.15
CA VAL A 72 12.13 -0.72 -9.81
C VAL A 72 11.82 0.76 -9.66
N VAL A 73 10.62 1.05 -9.14
CA VAL A 73 10.23 2.37 -8.65
C VAL A 73 10.12 2.30 -7.13
N ALA A 74 11.00 3.03 -6.46
CA ALA A 74 11.01 3.11 -4.99
C ALA A 74 10.02 4.15 -4.48
N THR A 75 9.51 3.94 -3.27
CA THR A 75 8.72 4.94 -2.54
C THR A 75 9.27 5.11 -1.14
N LEU A 76 9.47 6.35 -0.71
CA LEU A 76 9.90 6.72 0.65
C LEU A 76 8.91 7.74 1.22
N MET A 77 7.77 7.24 1.70
CA MET A 77 6.66 8.08 2.16
C MET A 77 5.80 7.36 3.19
N PRO A 78 5.06 8.10 4.04
CA PRO A 78 4.14 7.54 5.03
C PRO A 78 2.83 7.04 4.37
N ASN A 79 1.84 6.70 5.20
CA ASN A 79 0.52 6.25 4.74
C ASN A 79 -0.32 7.43 4.21
N ILE A 80 -0.06 7.86 3.00
CA ILE A 80 -0.73 8.96 2.30
C ILE A 80 -1.33 8.48 0.97
N PRO A 81 -2.23 9.24 0.33
CA PRO A 81 -2.85 8.84 -0.92
C PRO A 81 -1.87 8.49 -2.05
N ALA A 82 -0.77 9.24 -2.19
CA ALA A 82 0.24 8.96 -3.21
C ALA A 82 0.87 7.57 -3.04
N GLN A 83 1.07 7.11 -1.78
CA GLN A 83 1.55 5.76 -1.51
C GLN A 83 0.53 4.70 -1.96
N ALA A 84 -0.76 4.94 -1.70
CA ALA A 84 -1.81 4.04 -2.17
C ALA A 84 -1.90 4.03 -3.71
N GLU A 85 -1.78 5.19 -4.35
CA GLU A 85 -1.77 5.32 -5.81
C GLU A 85 -0.57 4.59 -6.44
N ALA A 86 0.60 4.66 -5.81
CA ALA A 86 1.80 3.95 -6.26
C ALA A 86 1.63 2.42 -6.27
N HIS A 87 0.82 1.85 -5.35
CA HIS A 87 0.55 0.41 -5.33
C HIS A 87 -0.12 -0.11 -6.61
N PHE A 88 -0.80 0.76 -7.33
CA PHE A 88 -1.41 0.42 -8.62
C PHE A 88 -0.66 1.04 -9.79
N GLY A 89 -0.30 2.32 -9.70
CA GLY A 89 0.32 3.05 -10.81
C GLY A 89 1.69 2.51 -11.20
N VAL A 90 2.51 2.08 -10.24
CA VAL A 90 3.82 1.50 -10.54
C VAL A 90 3.66 0.16 -11.27
N PRO A 91 2.92 -0.84 -10.74
CA PRO A 91 2.78 -2.10 -11.46
C PRO A 91 1.93 -1.97 -12.74
N ALA A 92 1.12 -0.93 -12.89
CA ALA A 92 0.31 -0.72 -14.10
C ALA A 92 1.15 -0.35 -15.34
N CYS A 93 2.41 0.05 -15.17
CA CYS A 93 3.39 0.16 -16.26
C CYS A 93 4.38 -1.02 -16.30
N ALA A 94 4.03 -2.16 -15.69
CA ALA A 94 4.86 -3.34 -15.53
C ALA A 94 6.17 -3.12 -14.73
N ALA A 95 6.28 -2.05 -13.96
CA ALA A 95 7.40 -1.80 -13.05
C ALA A 95 7.17 -2.49 -11.69
N VAL A 96 8.23 -2.68 -10.92
CA VAL A 96 8.20 -3.31 -9.60
C VAL A 96 8.15 -2.24 -8.51
N LEU A 97 7.15 -2.28 -7.65
CA LEU A 97 7.01 -1.33 -6.54
C LEU A 97 7.94 -1.71 -5.38
N ASN A 98 8.89 -0.84 -5.02
CA ASN A 98 9.70 -1.00 -3.83
C ASN A 98 9.32 0.01 -2.75
N THR A 99 8.58 -0.42 -1.73
CA THR A 99 8.18 0.44 -0.62
C THR A 99 9.22 0.40 0.50
N ILE A 100 9.83 1.55 0.82
CA ILE A 100 10.96 1.65 1.75
C ILE A 100 10.49 2.17 3.10
N ASN A 101 10.99 1.55 4.17
CA ASN A 101 10.72 1.97 5.52
C ASN A 101 11.34 3.35 5.82
N VAL A 102 10.51 4.33 6.11
CA VAL A 102 10.89 5.73 6.39
C VAL A 102 11.69 5.93 7.67
N ARG A 103 11.92 4.88 8.46
CA ARG A 103 12.67 4.91 9.73
C ARG A 103 14.09 4.37 9.59
N LEU A 104 14.50 3.99 8.39
CA LEU A 104 15.85 3.50 8.11
C LEU A 104 16.85 4.66 8.07
N ASP A 105 18.11 4.31 8.33
CA ASP A 105 19.25 5.25 8.18
C ASP A 105 19.67 5.41 6.71
N VAL A 106 20.55 6.37 6.46
CA VAL A 106 21.07 6.73 5.14
C VAL A 106 21.72 5.53 4.45
N ASP A 107 22.64 4.83 5.15
CA ASP A 107 23.39 3.70 4.59
C ASP A 107 22.47 2.55 4.16
N THR A 108 21.44 2.30 4.95
CA THR A 108 20.46 1.24 4.64
C THR A 108 19.58 1.62 3.45
N VAL A 109 19.15 2.89 3.36
CA VAL A 109 18.34 3.37 2.21
C VAL A 109 19.20 3.36 0.94
N ALA A 110 20.46 3.83 1.00
CA ALA A 110 21.42 3.79 -0.11
C ALA A 110 21.61 2.35 -0.61
N TYR A 111 21.83 1.42 0.33
CA TYR A 111 21.93 -0.01 -0.01
C TYR A 111 20.68 -0.54 -0.71
N ILE A 112 19.48 -0.15 -0.25
CA ILE A 112 18.22 -0.59 -0.87
C ILE A 112 18.07 -0.02 -2.28
N PHE A 113 18.45 1.23 -2.50
CA PHE A 113 18.45 1.83 -3.84
C PHE A 113 19.41 1.13 -4.78
N ASP A 114 20.65 0.87 -4.34
CA ASP A 114 21.67 0.15 -5.13
C ASP A 114 21.26 -1.29 -5.43
N HIS A 115 20.92 -2.06 -4.37
CA HIS A 115 20.61 -3.48 -4.49
C HIS A 115 19.29 -3.73 -5.23
N GLY A 116 18.32 -2.82 -5.08
CA GLY A 116 17.04 -2.88 -5.79
C GLY A 116 17.08 -2.24 -7.17
N GLU A 117 18.20 -1.64 -7.57
CA GLU A 117 18.39 -0.95 -8.86
C GLU A 117 17.28 0.08 -9.14
N ALA A 118 16.92 0.88 -8.11
CA ALA A 118 15.84 1.84 -8.21
C ALA A 118 16.09 2.89 -9.32
N LYS A 119 15.16 3.06 -10.25
CA LYS A 119 15.23 4.06 -11.34
C LYS A 119 14.59 5.38 -10.97
N VAL A 120 13.54 5.33 -10.21
CA VAL A 120 12.78 6.49 -9.72
C VAL A 120 12.50 6.29 -8.24
N VAL A 121 12.54 7.37 -7.46
CA VAL A 121 12.04 7.38 -6.10
C VAL A 121 10.97 8.45 -5.94
N LEU A 122 9.78 8.05 -5.47
CA LEU A 122 8.73 8.94 -5.03
C LEU A 122 8.97 9.21 -3.54
N ALA A 123 9.47 10.40 -3.20
CA ALA A 123 9.88 10.75 -1.85
C ALA A 123 8.98 11.84 -1.26
N ASP A 124 8.36 11.55 -0.11
CA ASP A 124 7.64 12.58 0.65
C ASP A 124 8.60 13.70 1.07
N THR A 125 8.16 14.97 1.01
CA THR A 125 8.99 16.14 1.34
C THR A 125 9.64 16.02 2.71
N GLN A 126 8.99 15.38 3.69
CA GLN A 126 9.55 15.12 5.01
C GLN A 126 10.85 14.31 4.97
N PHE A 127 11.00 13.45 3.98
CA PHE A 127 12.14 12.52 3.85
C PHE A 127 13.10 12.87 2.71
N LEU A 128 12.99 14.07 2.12
CA LEU A 128 13.89 14.48 1.04
C LEU A 128 15.35 14.49 1.47
N SER A 129 15.68 15.02 2.65
CA SER A 129 17.06 15.05 3.14
C SER A 129 17.63 13.63 3.31
N LEU A 130 16.82 12.66 3.76
CA LEU A 130 17.22 11.27 3.84
C LEU A 130 17.44 10.68 2.44
N THR A 131 16.55 11.00 1.50
CA THR A 131 16.63 10.54 0.11
C THR A 131 17.88 11.10 -0.58
N GLU A 132 18.13 12.40 -0.44
CA GLU A 132 19.30 13.07 -1.01
C GLU A 132 20.59 12.46 -0.49
N ALA A 133 20.72 12.34 0.84
CA ALA A 133 21.90 11.74 1.47
C ALA A 133 22.11 10.28 1.05
N ALA A 134 21.03 9.49 0.93
CA ALA A 134 21.12 8.12 0.46
C ALA A 134 21.58 8.04 -1.00
N CYS A 135 21.11 8.95 -1.86
CA CYS A 135 21.58 9.02 -3.25
C CYS A 135 23.06 9.38 -3.36
N GLU A 136 23.60 10.22 -2.45
CA GLU A 136 25.02 10.57 -2.39
C GLU A 136 25.91 9.40 -1.94
N GLU A 137 25.39 8.50 -1.11
CA GLU A 137 26.11 7.32 -0.59
C GLU A 137 26.03 6.09 -1.50
N MET A 138 25.25 6.16 -2.58
CA MET A 138 25.14 5.04 -3.53
C MET A 138 26.45 4.80 -4.29
N ASN A 139 26.66 3.55 -4.70
CA ASN A 139 27.78 3.19 -5.60
C ASN A 139 27.33 3.21 -7.08
N GLY A 140 26.05 3.03 -7.36
CA GLY A 140 25.45 3.03 -8.68
C GLY A 140 24.82 4.38 -9.07
N ASP A 141 24.04 4.37 -10.14
CA ASP A 141 23.31 5.54 -10.60
C ASP A 141 22.16 5.86 -9.66
N ALA A 142 22.12 7.07 -9.14
CA ALA A 142 21.06 7.51 -8.25
C ALA A 142 19.70 7.56 -8.96
N PRO A 143 18.61 7.13 -8.29
CA PRO A 143 17.27 7.21 -8.84
C PRO A 143 16.84 8.67 -9.08
N LYS A 144 16.00 8.88 -10.10
CA LYS A 144 15.38 10.19 -10.30
C LYS A 144 14.39 10.46 -9.16
N ILE A 145 14.58 11.55 -8.45
CA ILE A 145 13.73 11.97 -7.33
C ILE A 145 12.49 12.69 -7.87
N ILE A 146 11.31 12.24 -7.44
CA ILE A 146 10.03 12.92 -7.57
C ILE A 146 9.55 13.26 -6.17
N GLU A 147 9.34 14.54 -5.90
CA GLU A 147 8.89 15.01 -4.59
C GLU A 147 7.39 14.84 -4.41
N VAL A 148 6.98 14.34 -3.25
CA VAL A 148 5.57 14.19 -2.85
C VAL A 148 5.25 15.18 -1.73
N PRO A 149 4.76 16.39 -2.03
CA PRO A 149 4.45 17.37 -1.01
C PRO A 149 3.17 17.02 -0.24
N ASP A 150 3.16 17.37 1.03
CA ASP A 150 1.98 17.33 1.90
C ASP A 150 1.87 18.62 2.71
N ALA A 151 1.44 19.69 2.04
CA ALA A 151 1.34 21.01 2.65
C ALA A 151 0.37 21.06 3.84
N ALA A 152 -0.69 20.21 3.82
CA ALA A 152 -1.67 20.12 4.91
C ALA A 152 -1.06 19.54 6.19
N ALA A 153 -0.05 18.68 6.04
CA ALA A 153 0.72 18.12 7.16
C ALA A 153 1.96 18.96 7.53
N GLY A 154 2.18 20.12 6.88
CA GLY A 154 3.32 21.00 7.16
C GLY A 154 4.56 20.70 6.30
N PHE A 155 4.42 19.91 5.23
CA PHE A 155 5.51 19.57 4.32
C PHE A 155 5.22 20.07 2.89
N PRO A 156 5.27 21.40 2.64
CA PRO A 156 5.06 21.97 1.31
C PRO A 156 6.20 21.58 0.36
N ALA A 157 5.97 21.75 -0.95
CA ALA A 157 6.99 21.52 -1.96
C ALA A 157 8.28 22.33 -1.69
N SER A 158 9.43 21.66 -1.80
CA SER A 158 10.74 22.30 -1.60
C SER A 158 11.15 23.22 -2.75
N GLY A 159 10.58 23.01 -3.93
CA GLY A 159 10.97 23.68 -5.17
C GLY A 159 12.25 23.13 -5.81
N LYS A 160 12.84 22.06 -5.27
CA LYS A 160 14.06 21.44 -5.83
C LYS A 160 13.75 20.39 -6.92
N TYR A 161 12.64 19.69 -6.81
CA TYR A 161 12.29 18.56 -7.65
C TYR A 161 10.93 18.72 -8.31
N GLN A 162 10.71 17.97 -9.40
CA GLN A 162 9.37 17.81 -9.96
C GLN A 162 8.46 17.21 -8.89
N THR A 163 7.29 17.83 -8.69
CA THR A 163 6.32 17.31 -7.73
C THR A 163 5.55 16.12 -8.30
N TYR A 164 4.96 15.32 -7.42
CA TYR A 164 4.11 14.20 -7.80
C TYR A 164 2.90 14.65 -8.62
N GLU A 165 2.27 15.77 -8.28
CA GLU A 165 1.14 16.29 -9.04
C GLU A 165 1.59 16.76 -10.44
N ASP A 166 2.71 17.48 -10.56
CA ASP A 166 3.27 17.85 -11.88
C ASP A 166 3.62 16.61 -12.71
N LEU A 167 4.12 15.54 -12.06
CA LEU A 167 4.36 14.27 -12.74
C LEU A 167 3.06 13.69 -13.29
N LEU A 168 1.99 13.61 -12.48
CA LEU A 168 0.69 13.08 -12.90
C LEU A 168 0.11 13.88 -14.08
N GLU A 169 0.31 15.21 -14.13
CA GLU A 169 -0.14 16.05 -15.26
C GLU A 169 0.50 15.65 -16.58
N THR A 170 1.71 15.10 -16.58
CA THR A 170 2.36 14.58 -17.80
C THR A 170 1.78 13.24 -18.25
N GLY A 171 1.08 12.54 -17.38
CA GLY A 171 0.50 11.21 -17.65
C GLY A 171 -0.75 11.28 -18.50
N ASP A 172 -0.91 10.30 -19.38
CA ASP A 172 -2.11 10.11 -20.19
C ASP A 172 -3.21 9.42 -19.36
N PRO A 173 -4.40 10.02 -19.16
CA PRO A 173 -5.49 9.40 -18.40
C PRO A 173 -6.08 8.17 -19.11
N ASP A 174 -5.88 8.04 -20.43
CA ASP A 174 -6.37 6.93 -21.24
C ASP A 174 -5.30 5.84 -21.48
N PHE A 175 -4.18 5.90 -20.74
CA PHE A 175 -3.12 4.91 -20.83
C PHE A 175 -3.65 3.51 -20.53
N SER A 176 -3.40 2.58 -21.43
CA SER A 176 -3.76 1.18 -21.23
C SER A 176 -2.75 0.51 -20.29
N TRP A 177 -3.21 0.06 -19.14
CA TRP A 177 -2.37 -0.66 -18.18
C TRP A 177 -1.71 -1.88 -18.82
N ILE A 178 -0.42 -2.03 -18.60
CA ILE A 178 0.34 -3.22 -18.99
C ILE A 178 0.08 -4.29 -17.94
N MET A 179 -0.81 -5.23 -18.27
CA MET A 179 -1.14 -6.35 -17.39
C MET A 179 -0.06 -7.45 -17.52
N PRO A 180 0.24 -8.21 -16.44
CA PRO A 180 1.23 -9.27 -16.53
C PRO A 180 0.83 -10.33 -17.56
N GLU A 181 1.79 -10.82 -18.32
CA GLU A 181 1.60 -11.98 -19.22
C GLU A 181 1.67 -13.28 -18.42
N ASP A 182 2.52 -13.31 -17.39
CA ASP A 182 2.62 -14.39 -16.41
C ASP A 182 2.30 -13.85 -15.00
N GLU A 183 1.39 -14.49 -14.30
CA GLU A 183 1.05 -14.16 -12.91
C GLU A 183 2.21 -14.36 -11.92
N TRP A 184 3.32 -14.93 -12.35
CA TRP A 184 4.57 -15.08 -11.59
C TRP A 184 5.50 -13.86 -11.71
N GLU A 185 5.19 -12.92 -12.59
CA GLU A 185 5.93 -11.66 -12.69
C GLU A 185 5.94 -10.90 -11.37
N SER A 186 7.02 -10.15 -11.15
CA SER A 186 7.25 -9.37 -9.93
C SER A 186 6.26 -8.21 -9.82
N LEU A 187 5.54 -8.12 -8.72
CA LEU A 187 4.64 -7.01 -8.39
C LEU A 187 5.31 -5.98 -7.49
N ALA A 188 5.99 -6.47 -6.45
CA ALA A 188 6.59 -5.62 -5.43
C ALA A 188 7.86 -6.24 -4.84
N LEU A 189 8.74 -5.35 -4.34
CA LEU A 189 9.97 -5.67 -3.63
C LEU A 189 9.91 -5.05 -2.24
N ASN A 190 10.10 -5.86 -1.21
CA ASN A 190 10.16 -5.41 0.18
C ASN A 190 11.48 -5.84 0.81
N TYR A 191 12.01 -5.06 1.74
CA TYR A 191 13.24 -5.40 2.44
C TYR A 191 12.97 -5.77 3.90
N THR A 192 13.56 -6.90 4.33
CA THR A 192 13.52 -7.33 5.73
C THR A 192 14.76 -6.87 6.46
N SER A 193 14.63 -6.55 7.75
CA SER A 193 15.73 -6.17 8.63
C SER A 193 16.63 -7.35 9.01
N GLY A 194 17.18 -8.10 8.06
CA GLY A 194 17.92 -9.34 8.29
C GLY A 194 18.66 -9.44 9.64
N THR A 195 18.48 -10.54 10.34
CA THR A 195 19.08 -10.78 11.68
C THR A 195 20.60 -10.98 11.65
N THR A 196 21.20 -11.10 10.46
CA THR A 196 22.60 -11.54 10.28
C THR A 196 23.41 -10.68 9.31
N GLY A 197 22.95 -9.49 8.94
CA GLY A 197 23.66 -8.65 7.97
C GLY A 197 22.76 -7.61 7.29
N ARG A 198 23.06 -7.27 6.04
CA ARG A 198 22.28 -6.31 5.24
C ARG A 198 20.85 -6.81 5.00
N PRO A 199 19.87 -5.90 4.83
CA PRO A 199 18.50 -6.25 4.48
C PRO A 199 18.42 -7.16 3.26
N LYS A 200 17.46 -8.09 3.28
CA LYS A 200 17.19 -9.00 2.15
C LYS A 200 15.97 -8.53 1.38
N GLY A 201 16.09 -8.48 0.06
CA GLY A 201 14.96 -8.20 -0.82
C GLY A 201 14.04 -9.41 -0.94
N VAL A 202 12.77 -9.23 -0.66
CA VAL A 202 11.70 -10.22 -0.84
C VAL A 202 10.82 -9.75 -1.99
N VAL A 203 10.75 -10.55 -3.04
CA VAL A 203 9.92 -10.24 -4.22
C VAL A 203 8.57 -10.94 -4.10
N SER A 204 7.51 -10.15 -4.18
CA SER A 204 6.13 -10.63 -4.26
C SER A 204 5.68 -10.65 -5.71
N HIS A 205 5.06 -11.74 -6.15
CA HIS A 205 4.51 -11.86 -7.51
C HIS A 205 3.00 -11.57 -7.54
N HIS A 206 2.47 -11.25 -8.71
CA HIS A 206 1.06 -10.90 -8.91
C HIS A 206 0.09 -11.93 -8.35
N ARG A 207 0.31 -13.23 -8.62
CA ARG A 207 -0.51 -14.34 -8.12
C ARG A 207 -0.58 -14.37 -6.60
N GLY A 208 0.59 -14.26 -5.92
CA GLY A 208 0.66 -14.32 -4.45
C GLY A 208 -0.16 -13.22 -3.81
N SER A 209 0.02 -11.98 -4.27
CA SER A 209 -0.73 -10.83 -3.76
C SER A 209 -2.23 -10.92 -4.07
N TYR A 210 -2.61 -11.42 -5.25
CA TYR A 210 -4.03 -11.65 -5.57
C TYR A 210 -4.66 -12.67 -4.62
N LEU A 211 -4.01 -13.82 -4.42
CA LEU A 211 -4.53 -14.88 -3.54
C LEU A 211 -4.54 -14.43 -2.07
N MET A 212 -3.54 -13.64 -1.64
CA MET A 212 -3.51 -13.08 -0.30
C MET A 212 -4.69 -12.13 -0.06
N THR A 213 -5.03 -11.25 -1.01
CA THR A 213 -6.23 -10.39 -0.86
C THR A 213 -7.50 -11.20 -0.67
N MET A 214 -7.68 -12.27 -1.46
CA MET A 214 -8.83 -13.18 -1.33
C MET A 214 -8.83 -13.94 0.00
N GLY A 215 -7.67 -14.49 0.39
CA GLY A 215 -7.51 -15.23 1.64
C GLY A 215 -7.78 -14.37 2.87
N THR A 216 -7.30 -13.13 2.86
CA THR A 216 -7.52 -12.16 3.95
C THR A 216 -9.01 -11.83 4.11
N VAL A 217 -9.72 -11.56 3.01
CA VAL A 217 -11.17 -11.29 3.05
C VAL A 217 -11.92 -12.42 3.74
N ILE A 218 -11.60 -13.67 3.39
CA ILE A 218 -12.25 -14.86 3.97
C ILE A 218 -11.86 -15.03 5.44
N SER A 219 -10.57 -15.00 5.76
CA SER A 219 -10.04 -15.26 7.10
C SER A 219 -10.46 -14.20 8.11
N TRP A 220 -10.53 -12.95 7.66
CA TRP A 220 -10.91 -11.81 8.50
C TRP A 220 -12.41 -11.50 8.46
N ARG A 221 -13.18 -12.31 7.74
CA ARG A 221 -14.64 -12.17 7.61
C ARG A 221 -15.07 -10.76 7.19
N MET A 222 -14.31 -10.17 6.28
CA MET A 222 -14.58 -8.79 5.84
C MET A 222 -15.86 -8.71 5.01
N THR A 223 -16.65 -7.71 5.28
CA THR A 223 -17.90 -7.44 4.56
C THR A 223 -17.64 -6.57 3.33
N LEU A 224 -18.65 -6.42 2.46
CA LEU A 224 -18.60 -5.48 1.34
C LEU A 224 -18.60 -4.03 1.84
N ASN A 225 -17.97 -3.15 1.08
CA ASN A 225 -17.85 -1.71 1.36
C ASN A 225 -17.27 -1.43 2.76
N PRO A 226 -16.16 -2.08 3.17
CA PRO A 226 -15.56 -1.81 4.47
C PRO A 226 -14.90 -0.44 4.47
N VAL A 227 -14.83 0.20 5.64
CA VAL A 227 -13.96 1.35 5.86
C VAL A 227 -12.75 0.88 6.64
N PHE A 228 -11.58 0.96 6.02
CA PHE A 228 -10.31 0.46 6.54
C PHE A 228 -9.31 1.59 6.76
N MET A 229 -8.76 1.71 7.96
CA MET A 229 -7.72 2.69 8.27
C MET A 229 -6.32 2.10 8.11
N THR A 230 -5.44 2.80 7.41
CA THR A 230 -4.05 2.38 7.19
C THR A 230 -3.18 2.72 8.40
N ILE A 231 -3.13 1.84 9.40
CA ILE A 231 -2.22 1.95 10.55
C ILE A 231 -0.95 1.14 10.30
N VAL A 232 -1.09 -0.08 9.76
CA VAL A 232 0.09 -0.81 9.25
C VAL A 232 0.75 0.07 8.19
N PRO A 233 2.06 0.34 8.33
CA PRO A 233 2.76 1.13 7.33
C PRO A 233 2.64 0.48 5.93
N LEU A 234 2.28 1.27 4.93
CA LEU A 234 2.15 0.79 3.55
C LEU A 234 3.49 0.36 2.94
N PHE A 235 4.59 0.69 3.60
CA PHE A 235 5.92 0.20 3.23
C PHE A 235 6.27 -1.17 3.88
N HIS A 236 5.47 -1.68 4.81
CA HIS A 236 5.76 -2.95 5.50
C HIS A 236 4.88 -4.06 4.94
N CYS A 237 5.49 -5.06 4.30
CA CYS A 237 4.80 -6.09 3.51
C CYS A 237 3.65 -5.50 2.68
N ASN A 238 3.93 -4.40 2.00
CA ASN A 238 2.98 -3.58 1.22
C ASN A 238 1.65 -3.36 1.96
N GLY A 239 1.75 -2.98 3.26
CA GLY A 239 0.58 -2.71 4.10
C GLY A 239 -0.35 -3.92 4.27
N TRP A 240 0.20 -5.14 4.33
CA TRP A 240 -0.55 -6.40 4.41
C TRP A 240 -1.57 -6.56 3.27
N ASN A 241 -1.22 -6.09 2.08
CA ASN A 241 -2.06 -6.12 0.88
C ASN A 241 -3.40 -5.34 0.98
N HIS A 242 -3.64 -4.56 2.04
CA HIS A 242 -4.92 -3.88 2.22
C HIS A 242 -5.22 -2.87 1.12
N THR A 243 -4.19 -2.20 0.59
CA THR A 243 -4.35 -1.26 -0.53
C THR A 243 -4.92 -1.97 -1.76
N TRP A 244 -4.41 -3.14 -2.10
CA TRP A 244 -4.92 -3.96 -3.19
C TRP A 244 -6.27 -4.64 -2.86
N MET A 245 -6.52 -4.92 -1.58
CA MET A 245 -7.73 -5.60 -1.12
C MET A 245 -8.98 -4.69 -1.12
N MET A 246 -8.83 -3.40 -0.76
CA MET A 246 -9.99 -2.52 -0.65
C MET A 246 -10.81 -2.40 -1.93
N PRO A 247 -10.21 -2.25 -3.13
CA PRO A 247 -10.97 -2.23 -4.37
C PRO A 247 -11.73 -3.53 -4.68
N LEU A 248 -11.22 -4.69 -4.22
CA LEU A 248 -11.93 -5.97 -4.38
C LEU A 248 -13.31 -5.92 -3.72
N LEU A 249 -13.41 -5.27 -2.56
CA LEU A 249 -14.61 -5.15 -1.75
C LEU A 249 -15.44 -3.87 -2.01
N GLY A 250 -14.96 -2.96 -2.86
CA GLY A 250 -15.55 -1.62 -3.00
C GLY A 250 -15.40 -0.78 -1.73
N GLY A 251 -14.38 -1.07 -0.90
CA GLY A 251 -14.16 -0.45 0.40
C GLY A 251 -13.50 0.94 0.31
N THR A 252 -13.43 1.63 1.44
CA THR A 252 -12.77 2.93 1.59
C THR A 252 -11.48 2.77 2.38
N LEU A 253 -10.38 3.29 1.85
CA LEU A 253 -9.08 3.36 2.51
C LEU A 253 -8.94 4.74 3.18
N VAL A 254 -8.88 4.78 4.50
CA VAL A 254 -8.61 5.99 5.28
C VAL A 254 -7.12 6.05 5.56
N CYS A 255 -6.40 6.93 4.88
CA CYS A 255 -4.97 7.10 5.03
C CYS A 255 -4.64 7.80 6.36
N CYS A 256 -3.67 7.27 7.10
CA CYS A 256 -3.23 7.80 8.39
C CYS A 256 -1.71 8.06 8.35
N ARG A 257 -1.33 9.33 8.18
CA ARG A 257 0.08 9.74 8.18
C ARG A 257 0.71 9.59 9.56
N ASP A 258 0.06 10.18 10.57
CA ASP A 258 0.53 10.22 11.95
C ASP A 258 -0.35 9.33 12.83
N ILE A 259 0.20 8.22 13.27
CA ILE A 259 -0.53 7.24 14.08
C ILE A 259 -0.53 7.71 15.53
N THR A 260 -1.65 8.31 15.94
CA THR A 260 -1.92 8.76 17.31
C THR A 260 -3.27 8.23 17.78
N ALA A 261 -3.47 8.15 19.11
CA ALA A 261 -4.76 7.76 19.67
C ALA A 261 -5.89 8.66 19.16
N ARG A 262 -5.68 9.98 19.16
CA ARG A 262 -6.64 10.95 18.64
C ARG A 262 -7.00 10.67 17.17
N ALA A 263 -6.01 10.52 16.30
CA ALA A 263 -6.25 10.25 14.87
C ALA A 263 -7.08 8.98 14.65
N ILE A 264 -6.81 7.93 15.45
CA ILE A 264 -7.57 6.67 15.39
C ILE A 264 -9.03 6.89 15.82
N TYR A 265 -9.26 7.53 16.95
CA TYR A 265 -10.62 7.79 17.42
C TYR A 265 -11.38 8.76 16.53
N ASP A 266 -10.73 9.78 15.99
CA ASP A 266 -11.35 10.71 15.04
C ASP A 266 -11.76 9.99 13.76
N ALA A 267 -10.89 9.16 13.18
CA ALA A 267 -11.22 8.40 11.98
C ALA A 267 -12.36 7.39 12.21
N ILE A 268 -12.41 6.73 13.37
CA ILE A 268 -13.52 5.83 13.71
C ILE A 268 -14.83 6.61 13.80
N ALA A 269 -14.84 7.76 14.46
CA ALA A 269 -16.05 8.54 14.69
C ALA A 269 -16.53 9.30 13.43
N ASP A 270 -15.60 9.85 12.63
CA ASP A 270 -15.93 10.72 11.50
C ASP A 270 -16.07 9.95 10.18
N GLU A 271 -15.28 8.90 9.98
CA GLU A 271 -15.26 8.11 8.73
C GLU A 271 -15.94 6.75 8.89
N GLY A 272 -16.32 6.34 10.09
CA GLY A 272 -16.94 5.05 10.35
C GLY A 272 -15.96 3.88 10.13
N VAL A 273 -14.68 4.06 10.50
CA VAL A 273 -13.68 3.00 10.39
C VAL A 273 -14.12 1.76 11.16
N LYS A 274 -14.17 0.62 10.46
CA LYS A 274 -14.54 -0.68 11.02
C LYS A 274 -13.38 -1.64 11.15
N TYR A 275 -12.29 -1.42 10.39
CA TYR A 275 -11.18 -2.34 10.32
C TYR A 275 -9.86 -1.59 10.31
N PHE A 276 -8.86 -2.11 11.03
CA PHE A 276 -7.46 -1.75 10.83
C PHE A 276 -6.54 -2.87 11.31
N GLY A 277 -5.30 -2.88 10.78
CA GLY A 277 -4.21 -3.69 11.31
C GLY A 277 -3.25 -2.84 12.14
N GLY A 278 -2.61 -3.44 13.14
CA GLY A 278 -1.61 -2.72 13.93
C GLY A 278 -0.79 -3.62 14.85
N ALA A 279 0.45 -3.20 15.16
CA ALA A 279 1.28 -3.88 16.14
C ALA A 279 0.72 -3.67 17.58
N PRO A 280 1.09 -4.50 18.56
CA PRO A 280 0.61 -4.37 19.95
C PRO A 280 0.81 -3.01 20.61
N ILE A 281 1.81 -2.23 20.15
CA ILE A 281 2.03 -0.86 20.62
C ILE A 281 0.85 0.07 20.27
N VAL A 282 0.17 -0.17 19.16
CA VAL A 282 -1.04 0.58 18.77
C VAL A 282 -2.19 0.27 19.73
N LEU A 283 -2.36 -1.01 20.11
CA LEU A 283 -3.37 -1.39 21.10
C LEU A 283 -3.09 -0.71 22.46
N ASN A 284 -1.84 -0.69 22.89
CA ASN A 284 -1.44 0.02 24.10
C ASN A 284 -1.70 1.53 24.03
N MET A 285 -1.47 2.15 22.86
CA MET A 285 -1.79 3.56 22.62
C MET A 285 -3.29 3.81 22.79
N ILE A 286 -4.15 2.98 22.20
CA ILE A 286 -5.61 3.11 22.26
C ILE A 286 -6.11 2.97 23.71
N VAL A 287 -5.67 1.92 24.45
CA VAL A 287 -6.14 1.67 25.82
C VAL A 287 -5.66 2.72 26.82
N ASN A 288 -4.55 3.40 26.55
CA ASN A 288 -3.97 4.44 27.38
C ASN A 288 -4.27 5.86 26.87
N ALA A 289 -5.10 5.99 25.81
CA ALA A 289 -5.56 7.28 25.32
C ALA A 289 -6.20 8.10 26.45
N LYS A 290 -5.88 9.39 26.49
CA LYS A 290 -6.47 10.33 27.45
C LYS A 290 -7.94 10.57 27.10
N PRO A 291 -8.78 10.98 28.07
CA PRO A 291 -10.21 11.25 27.82
C PRO A 291 -10.45 12.22 26.65
N GLU A 292 -9.63 13.26 26.51
CA GLU A 292 -9.71 14.26 25.45
C GLU A 292 -9.28 13.76 24.06
N GLU A 293 -8.62 12.61 24.00
CA GLU A 293 -8.22 11.97 22.73
C GLU A 293 -9.27 10.99 22.23
N ARG A 294 -10.21 10.59 23.10
CA ARG A 294 -11.24 9.60 22.79
C ARG A 294 -12.48 10.24 22.23
N ARG A 295 -13.12 9.53 21.31
CA ARG A 295 -14.44 9.87 20.79
C ARG A 295 -15.37 8.65 20.89
N ALA A 296 -16.65 8.88 21.09
CA ALA A 296 -17.65 7.83 21.12
C ALA A 296 -17.95 7.34 19.70
N PHE A 297 -18.19 6.06 19.57
CA PHE A 297 -18.69 5.37 18.36
C PHE A 297 -19.64 4.24 18.80
N ASP A 298 -20.49 3.77 17.89
CA ASP A 298 -21.61 2.85 18.19
C ASP A 298 -21.50 1.49 17.50
N HIS A 299 -20.34 1.18 16.95
CA HIS A 299 -20.05 -0.08 16.24
C HIS A 299 -18.82 -0.76 16.80
N THR A 300 -18.64 -2.04 16.51
CA THR A 300 -17.42 -2.77 16.83
C THR A 300 -16.34 -2.49 15.78
N VAL A 301 -15.12 -2.21 16.24
CA VAL A 301 -13.94 -2.05 15.38
C VAL A 301 -13.10 -3.32 15.43
N GLU A 302 -12.94 -3.97 14.29
CA GLU A 302 -12.13 -5.17 14.14
C GLU A 302 -10.65 -4.79 13.97
N VAL A 303 -9.81 -5.28 14.89
CA VAL A 303 -8.38 -4.99 14.91
C VAL A 303 -7.58 -6.26 14.70
N PHE A 304 -6.71 -6.24 13.70
CA PHE A 304 -5.79 -7.35 13.41
C PHE A 304 -4.39 -7.00 13.89
N THR A 305 -3.84 -7.81 14.81
CA THR A 305 -2.52 -7.54 15.39
C THR A 305 -1.53 -8.65 15.07
N ALA A 306 -0.29 -8.26 14.76
CA ALA A 306 0.81 -9.18 14.46
C ALA A 306 2.13 -8.69 15.05
N GLY A 307 3.17 -9.50 14.89
CA GLY A 307 4.52 -9.24 15.36
C GLY A 307 4.82 -9.82 16.74
N ALA A 308 3.93 -9.59 17.71
CA ALA A 308 4.02 -10.20 19.04
C ALA A 308 2.61 -10.36 19.63
N PRO A 309 2.39 -11.31 20.56
CA PRO A 309 1.13 -11.41 21.29
C PRO A 309 0.90 -10.17 22.16
N PRO A 310 -0.28 -9.54 22.09
CA PRO A 310 -0.62 -8.47 23.03
C PRO A 310 -0.78 -9.02 24.44
N ALA A 311 -0.45 -8.19 25.44
CA ALA A 311 -0.59 -8.58 26.83
C ALA A 311 -2.06 -8.83 27.22
N PRO A 312 -2.42 -9.88 27.99
CA PRO A 312 -3.80 -10.17 28.36
C PRO A 312 -4.57 -8.99 28.99
N PRO A 313 -3.95 -8.16 29.88
CA PRO A 313 -4.63 -6.98 30.41
C PRO A 313 -4.98 -5.94 29.35
N THR A 314 -4.15 -5.79 28.30
CA THR A 314 -4.41 -4.89 27.17
C THR A 314 -5.61 -5.39 26.35
N LEU A 315 -5.68 -6.72 26.09
CA LEU A 315 -6.82 -7.34 25.39
C LEU A 315 -8.13 -7.12 26.16
N ALA A 316 -8.15 -7.48 27.45
CA ALA A 316 -9.36 -7.30 28.26
C ALA A 316 -9.85 -5.83 28.30
N LYS A 317 -8.92 -4.88 28.35
CA LYS A 317 -9.26 -3.45 28.39
C LYS A 317 -9.75 -2.94 27.05
N ILE A 318 -9.11 -3.31 25.93
CA ILE A 318 -9.45 -2.80 24.59
C ILE A 318 -10.83 -3.30 24.15
N GLU A 319 -11.22 -4.52 24.51
CA GLU A 319 -12.55 -5.08 24.26
C GLU A 319 -13.65 -4.24 24.92
N THR A 320 -13.42 -3.75 26.16
CA THR A 320 -14.39 -2.86 26.83
C THR A 320 -14.55 -1.49 26.16
N LEU A 321 -13.63 -1.14 25.25
CA LEU A 321 -13.65 0.11 24.49
C LEU A 321 -14.31 -0.03 23.11
N GLY A 322 -14.88 -1.20 22.77
CA GLY A 322 -15.57 -1.45 21.51
C GLY A 322 -14.69 -2.02 20.40
N PHE A 323 -13.49 -2.51 20.71
CA PHE A 323 -12.61 -3.14 19.74
C PHE A 323 -12.60 -4.66 19.91
N ASN A 324 -12.64 -5.39 18.80
CA ASN A 324 -12.45 -6.84 18.77
C ASN A 324 -11.08 -7.14 18.17
N VAL A 325 -10.20 -7.84 18.92
CA VAL A 325 -8.82 -8.06 18.52
C VAL A 325 -8.60 -9.49 18.06
N THR A 326 -8.13 -9.65 16.84
CA THR A 326 -7.69 -10.93 16.28
C THR A 326 -6.18 -10.90 16.09
N GLN A 327 -5.47 -11.87 16.70
CA GLN A 327 -4.05 -12.05 16.44
C GLN A 327 -3.85 -12.82 15.14
N VAL A 328 -2.99 -12.27 14.27
CA VAL A 328 -2.60 -12.87 13.00
C VAL A 328 -1.10 -13.12 12.97
N TYR A 329 -0.66 -13.97 12.06
CA TYR A 329 0.75 -14.30 11.86
C TYR A 329 1.09 -14.16 10.38
N GLY A 330 2.27 -13.61 10.10
CA GLY A 330 2.85 -13.55 8.77
C GLY A 330 4.30 -13.07 8.83
N LEU A 331 5.00 -13.29 7.73
CA LEU A 331 6.35 -12.79 7.46
C LEU A 331 6.32 -12.06 6.11
N THR A 332 7.33 -11.27 5.82
CA THR A 332 7.45 -10.62 4.50
C THR A 332 7.44 -11.66 3.36
N GLU A 333 8.01 -12.84 3.61
CA GLU A 333 8.09 -13.97 2.67
C GLU A 333 6.77 -14.76 2.52
N THR A 334 5.79 -14.54 3.38
CA THR A 334 4.50 -15.27 3.36
C THR A 334 3.28 -14.36 3.33
N TYR A 335 3.52 -13.06 3.38
CA TYR A 335 2.54 -11.98 3.61
C TYR A 335 1.93 -11.96 5.00
#